data_ba421fec24103fe574872783c4ba03f7
#
_entry.id   ba421fec24103fe574872783c4ba03f7
#
_cell.length_a   1.000
_cell.length_b   1.000
_cell.length_c   1.000
_cell.angle_alpha   90.00
_cell.angle_beta   90.00
_cell.angle_gamma   90.00
#
_symmetry.space_group_name_H-M   'P 1'
#
loop_
_entity.id
_entity.type
_entity.pdbx_description
1 polymer ?
#
loop_
_entity_poly.entity_id
_entity_poly.type
_entity_poly.pdbx_seq_one_letter_code
_entity_poly.pdbx_strand_id
1 'polypeptide(L)'
;MALPLKRRNDKPLPVIAYIHGGAWRAGSKDGGLNRLQGYLKTGQYAGVTIGYRLSQHAKWPAQIHDCKAAIRWIRANAKKYNLDANRIAVHGTSAGGHLVAMLGTSAGVEAMDGSIGPHTDQSTRVQCVIDYYGPTNFLRMNDFESRIDHDAADSPESQLIGGAIQENKKRALTADPISYVDKGDAPFLIMHGTKDMLVPYNQSVLLHNALKKAGVRSALLTVDGGGHSGGRGVLPERFRTFIEFQLLGNKGIIADETIPVAKVRIR
;
A
#
# COMPACT_ATOMS: atom_id res chain seq x y z
N MET A 1 -10.00 -13.81 -3.39
CA MET A 1 -8.99 -14.07 -4.45
C MET A 1 -9.71 -14.28 -5.77
N ALA A 2 -9.15 -13.78 -6.85
CA ALA A 2 -9.65 -13.97 -8.21
C ALA A 2 -8.51 -14.46 -9.12
N LEU A 3 -8.82 -15.40 -9.98
CA LEU A 3 -7.93 -15.89 -11.04
C LEU A 3 -8.38 -15.32 -12.37
N PRO A 4 -7.48 -15.14 -13.36
CA PRO A 4 -7.87 -14.73 -14.69
C PRO A 4 -8.77 -15.79 -15.36
N LEU A 5 -9.76 -15.35 -16.11
CA LEU A 5 -10.64 -16.24 -16.87
C LEU A 5 -9.88 -17.10 -17.89
N LYS A 6 -8.84 -16.51 -18.50
CA LYS A 6 -7.93 -17.19 -19.42
C LYS A 6 -6.50 -16.88 -19.02
N ARG A 7 -5.71 -17.89 -18.73
CA ARG A 7 -4.27 -17.76 -18.45
C ARG A 7 -3.51 -17.57 -19.76
N ARG A 8 -2.45 -16.79 -19.71
CA ARG A 8 -1.54 -16.62 -20.85
C ARG A 8 -0.63 -17.85 -21.06
N ASN A 9 -0.33 -18.56 -19.99
CA ASN A 9 0.44 -19.81 -19.98
C ASN A 9 0.18 -20.57 -18.66
N ASP A 10 0.73 -21.78 -18.53
CA ASP A 10 0.54 -22.65 -17.36
C ASP A 10 1.51 -22.39 -16.19
N LYS A 11 2.40 -21.39 -16.32
CA LYS A 11 3.33 -21.03 -15.23
C LYS A 11 2.58 -20.49 -14.01
N PRO A 12 3.14 -20.66 -12.79
CA PRO A 12 2.57 -20.05 -11.59
C PRO A 12 2.42 -18.54 -11.74
N LEU A 13 1.24 -18.01 -11.39
CA LEU A 13 0.88 -16.60 -11.57
C LEU A 13 1.50 -15.73 -10.47
N PRO A 14 2.17 -14.63 -10.79
CA PRO A 14 2.42 -13.55 -9.84
C PRO A 14 1.10 -13.04 -9.26
N VAL A 15 1.15 -12.54 -8.03
CA VAL A 15 -0.02 -12.07 -7.31
C VAL A 15 0.01 -10.55 -7.17
N ILE A 16 -1.11 -9.90 -7.42
CA ILE A 16 -1.32 -8.50 -7.09
C ILE A 16 -2.37 -8.43 -5.98
N ALA A 17 -1.97 -7.97 -4.80
CA ALA A 17 -2.86 -7.83 -3.66
C ALA A 17 -3.27 -6.36 -3.48
N TYR A 18 -4.57 -6.11 -3.32
CA TYR A 18 -5.13 -4.78 -3.09
C TYR A 18 -5.63 -4.63 -1.67
N ILE A 19 -5.31 -3.49 -1.04
CA ILE A 19 -5.78 -3.09 0.29
C ILE A 19 -6.61 -1.82 0.16
N HIS A 20 -7.85 -1.87 0.67
CA HIS A 20 -8.80 -0.76 0.59
C HIS A 20 -8.44 0.40 1.52
N GLY A 21 -8.85 1.61 1.15
CA GLY A 21 -8.83 2.79 2.00
C GLY A 21 -10.02 2.85 2.95
N GLY A 22 -10.32 4.04 3.47
CA GLY A 22 -11.47 4.30 4.35
C GLY A 22 -11.05 4.70 5.76
N ALA A 23 -9.90 5.37 5.90
CA ALA A 23 -9.40 5.93 7.16
C ALA A 23 -9.36 4.88 8.30
N TRP A 24 -9.08 3.62 7.96
CA TRP A 24 -9.11 2.44 8.85
C TRP A 24 -10.45 2.22 9.58
N ARG A 25 -11.48 3.03 9.32
CA ARG A 25 -12.80 3.01 9.96
C ARG A 25 -13.91 2.44 9.08
N ALA A 26 -13.67 2.39 7.78
CA ALA A 26 -14.65 1.99 6.77
C ALA A 26 -13.99 1.23 5.62
N GLY A 27 -14.82 0.73 4.70
CA GLY A 27 -14.37 -0.02 3.54
C GLY A 27 -14.38 -1.53 3.77
N SER A 28 -14.21 -2.27 2.69
CA SER A 28 -14.10 -3.73 2.72
C SER A 28 -13.29 -4.24 1.53
N LYS A 29 -12.87 -5.50 1.60
CA LYS A 29 -12.22 -6.19 0.47
C LYS A 29 -13.14 -6.36 -0.75
N ASP A 30 -14.47 -6.28 -0.59
CA ASP A 30 -15.43 -6.71 -1.62
C ASP A 30 -15.41 -5.81 -2.86
N GLY A 31 -15.19 -4.49 -2.69
CA GLY A 31 -15.02 -3.54 -3.80
C GLY A 31 -13.66 -3.62 -4.51
N GLY A 32 -12.70 -4.34 -3.96
CA GLY A 32 -11.30 -4.34 -4.43
C GLY A 32 -11.08 -5.01 -5.78
N LEU A 33 -11.92 -5.96 -6.17
CA LEU A 33 -11.78 -6.67 -7.45
C LEU A 33 -11.82 -5.73 -8.65
N ASN A 34 -12.59 -4.65 -8.60
CA ASN A 34 -12.65 -3.65 -9.67
C ASN A 34 -11.28 -2.98 -9.91
N ARG A 35 -10.46 -2.85 -8.86
CA ARG A 35 -9.10 -2.31 -8.94
C ARG A 35 -8.13 -3.29 -9.61
N LEU A 36 -8.44 -4.59 -9.58
CA LEU A 36 -7.59 -5.65 -10.11
C LEU A 36 -7.97 -6.11 -11.52
N GLN A 37 -9.16 -5.74 -12.03
CA GLN A 37 -9.67 -6.19 -13.32
C GLN A 37 -8.69 -5.96 -14.49
N GLY A 38 -8.01 -4.80 -14.53
CA GLY A 38 -7.04 -4.50 -15.57
C GLY A 38 -5.89 -5.51 -15.63
N TYR A 39 -5.42 -5.98 -14.49
CA TYR A 39 -4.37 -6.98 -14.39
C TYR A 39 -4.89 -8.39 -14.70
N LEU A 40 -6.06 -8.75 -14.15
CA LEU A 40 -6.69 -10.06 -14.39
C LEU A 40 -6.96 -10.31 -15.88
N LYS A 41 -7.41 -9.27 -16.61
CA LYS A 41 -7.68 -9.36 -18.06
C LYS A 41 -6.45 -9.69 -18.90
N THR A 42 -5.25 -9.44 -18.41
CA THR A 42 -4.00 -9.80 -19.12
C THR A 42 -3.71 -11.30 -19.12
N GLY A 43 -4.35 -12.06 -18.24
CA GLY A 43 -4.09 -13.48 -18.06
C GLY A 43 -2.75 -13.81 -17.37
N GLN A 44 -2.02 -12.77 -16.90
CA GLN A 44 -0.65 -12.92 -16.35
C GLN A 44 -0.58 -12.85 -14.84
N TYR A 45 -1.66 -12.44 -14.14
CA TYR A 45 -1.67 -12.21 -12.71
C TYR A 45 -2.90 -12.85 -12.06
N ALA A 46 -2.71 -13.29 -10.82
CA ALA A 46 -3.80 -13.51 -9.88
C ALA A 46 -4.05 -12.24 -9.05
N GLY A 47 -5.29 -12.02 -8.67
CA GLY A 47 -5.69 -10.88 -7.84
C GLY A 47 -6.15 -11.33 -6.46
N VAL A 48 -5.73 -10.62 -5.41
CA VAL A 48 -6.21 -10.82 -4.04
C VAL A 48 -6.66 -9.47 -3.48
N THR A 49 -7.83 -9.45 -2.83
CA THR A 49 -8.27 -8.28 -2.07
C THR A 49 -8.16 -8.61 -0.60
N ILE A 50 -7.49 -7.75 0.16
CA ILE A 50 -7.24 -7.95 1.59
C ILE A 50 -8.17 -7.04 2.39
N GLY A 51 -8.92 -7.64 3.33
CA GLY A 51 -9.64 -6.93 4.37
C GLY A 51 -8.85 -6.95 5.67
N TYR A 52 -9.06 -5.95 6.49
CA TYR A 52 -8.43 -5.81 7.79
C TYR A 52 -9.46 -5.35 8.82
N ARG A 53 -9.22 -5.62 10.11
CA ARG A 53 -10.08 -5.15 11.20
C ARG A 53 -10.06 -3.63 11.26
N LEU A 54 -11.25 -3.04 11.27
CA LEU A 54 -11.39 -1.60 11.36
C LEU A 54 -11.09 -1.10 12.78
N SER A 55 -10.74 0.17 12.93
CA SER A 55 -10.28 0.76 14.20
C SER A 55 -11.32 0.72 15.34
N GLN A 56 -12.60 0.59 15.01
CA GLN A 56 -13.67 0.33 15.99
C GLN A 56 -13.71 -1.13 16.49
N HIS A 57 -13.13 -2.07 15.74
CA HIS A 57 -13.06 -3.48 16.11
C HIS A 57 -11.77 -3.83 16.85
N ALA A 58 -10.64 -3.23 16.42
CA ALA A 58 -9.34 -3.43 17.04
C ALA A 58 -8.42 -2.24 16.75
N LYS A 59 -7.55 -1.90 17.71
CA LYS A 59 -6.56 -0.83 17.56
C LYS A 59 -5.30 -1.36 16.87
N TRP A 60 -4.47 -0.43 16.42
CA TRP A 60 -3.13 -0.72 15.93
C TRP A 60 -2.34 -1.58 16.94
N PRO A 61 -1.62 -2.62 16.50
CA PRO A 61 -1.25 -2.98 15.12
C PRO A 61 -2.14 -4.03 14.45
N ALA A 62 -3.39 -4.23 14.88
CA ALA A 62 -4.27 -5.27 14.38
C ALA A 62 -4.40 -5.24 12.84
N GLN A 63 -4.44 -4.05 12.23
CA GLN A 63 -4.62 -3.86 10.79
C GLN A 63 -3.44 -4.43 9.98
N ILE A 64 -2.21 -4.15 10.41
CA ILE A 64 -1.03 -4.67 9.73
C ILE A 64 -0.87 -6.17 9.96
N HIS A 65 -1.22 -6.68 11.14
CA HIS A 65 -1.22 -8.12 11.42
C HIS A 65 -2.16 -8.89 10.48
N ASP A 66 -3.36 -8.35 10.22
CA ASP A 66 -4.32 -8.94 9.28
C ASP A 66 -3.76 -8.95 7.84
N CYS A 67 -3.15 -7.84 7.41
CA CYS A 67 -2.54 -7.75 6.08
C CYS A 67 -1.38 -8.74 5.93
N LYS A 68 -0.52 -8.84 6.93
CA LYS A 68 0.63 -9.77 6.92
C LYS A 68 0.17 -11.23 6.98
N ALA A 69 -0.85 -11.54 7.75
CA ALA A 69 -1.48 -12.85 7.74
C ALA A 69 -2.01 -13.24 6.34
N ALA A 70 -2.59 -12.28 5.62
CA ALA A 70 -3.04 -12.49 4.24
C ALA A 70 -1.86 -12.78 3.28
N ILE A 71 -0.72 -12.08 3.41
CA ILE A 71 0.49 -12.37 2.62
C ILE A 71 1.00 -13.78 2.92
N ARG A 72 1.07 -14.17 4.20
CA ARG A 72 1.46 -15.53 4.59
C ARG A 72 0.51 -16.59 4.01
N TRP A 73 -0.80 -16.32 4.04
CA TRP A 73 -1.80 -17.21 3.46
C TRP A 73 -1.62 -17.42 1.95
N ILE A 74 -1.32 -16.32 1.21
CA ILE A 74 -1.03 -16.41 -0.24
C ILE A 74 0.14 -17.36 -0.49
N ARG A 75 1.22 -17.23 0.27
CA ARG A 75 2.41 -18.09 0.13
C ARG A 75 2.11 -19.56 0.45
N ALA A 76 1.48 -19.81 1.58
CA ALA A 76 1.15 -21.17 2.02
C ALA A 76 0.22 -21.89 1.04
N ASN A 77 -0.65 -21.15 0.36
CA ASN A 77 -1.61 -21.70 -0.61
C ASN A 77 -1.16 -21.57 -2.07
N ALA A 78 0.07 -21.12 -2.33
CA ALA A 78 0.55 -20.85 -3.68
C ALA A 78 0.48 -22.08 -4.58
N LYS A 79 0.92 -23.25 -4.11
CA LYS A 79 0.84 -24.51 -4.85
C LYS A 79 -0.59 -24.88 -5.22
N LYS A 80 -1.52 -24.76 -4.27
CA LYS A 80 -2.95 -25.11 -4.45
C LYS A 80 -3.61 -24.31 -5.58
N TYR A 81 -3.23 -23.03 -5.73
CA TYR A 81 -3.86 -22.11 -6.70
C TYR A 81 -2.97 -21.83 -7.91
N ASN A 82 -1.83 -22.52 -8.05
CA ASN A 82 -0.83 -22.28 -9.07
C ASN A 82 -0.40 -20.80 -9.11
N LEU A 83 0.03 -20.27 -7.95
CA LEU A 83 0.56 -18.93 -7.76
C LEU A 83 2.06 -18.98 -7.56
N ASP A 84 2.74 -17.88 -7.87
CA ASP A 84 4.15 -17.72 -7.54
C ASP A 84 4.30 -17.04 -6.17
N ALA A 85 4.71 -17.81 -5.17
CA ALA A 85 4.90 -17.34 -3.80
C ALA A 85 5.98 -16.25 -3.66
N ASN A 86 6.87 -16.11 -4.64
CA ASN A 86 7.99 -15.17 -4.63
C ASN A 86 7.73 -13.92 -5.46
N ARG A 87 6.55 -13.79 -6.08
CA ARG A 87 6.18 -12.64 -6.92
C ARG A 87 4.84 -12.05 -6.46
N ILE A 88 4.86 -11.31 -5.35
CA ILE A 88 3.69 -10.66 -4.74
C ILE A 88 3.91 -9.16 -4.76
N ALA A 89 3.10 -8.42 -5.53
CA ALA A 89 2.98 -6.97 -5.46
C ALA A 89 1.80 -6.59 -4.57
N VAL A 90 1.93 -5.48 -3.86
CA VAL A 90 0.82 -4.91 -3.09
C VAL A 90 0.51 -3.50 -3.57
N HIS A 91 -0.77 -3.15 -3.63
CA HIS A 91 -1.17 -1.77 -3.83
C HIS A 91 -2.36 -1.39 -2.97
N GLY A 92 -2.41 -0.13 -2.54
CA GLY A 92 -3.46 0.35 -1.66
C GLY A 92 -3.70 1.84 -1.82
N THR A 93 -4.84 2.30 -1.32
CA THR A 93 -5.26 3.71 -1.43
C THR A 93 -5.53 4.29 -0.05
N SER A 94 -5.05 5.53 0.26
CA SER A 94 -5.32 6.21 1.54
C SER A 94 -4.86 5.33 2.73
N ALA A 95 -5.73 5.00 3.67
CA ALA A 95 -5.43 4.04 4.74
C ALA A 95 -4.85 2.71 4.22
N GLY A 96 -5.29 2.23 3.04
CA GLY A 96 -4.69 1.06 2.38
C GLY A 96 -3.29 1.36 1.81
N GLY A 97 -3.02 2.61 1.37
CA GLY A 97 -1.70 3.09 1.00
C GLY A 97 -0.73 3.02 2.17
N HIS A 98 -1.15 3.49 3.34
CA HIS A 98 -0.40 3.30 4.59
C HIS A 98 -0.09 1.82 4.87
N LEU A 99 -1.10 0.93 4.78
CA LEU A 99 -0.89 -0.49 5.09
C LEU A 99 0.01 -1.21 4.08
N VAL A 100 -0.01 -0.84 2.79
CA VAL A 100 0.96 -1.38 1.82
C VAL A 100 2.35 -0.82 2.04
N ALA A 101 2.49 0.46 2.48
CA ALA A 101 3.76 1.02 2.88
C ALA A 101 4.34 0.26 4.08
N MET A 102 3.52 -0.02 5.10
CA MET A 102 3.91 -0.86 6.23
C MET A 102 4.32 -2.28 5.81
N LEU A 103 3.62 -2.91 4.85
CA LEU A 103 4.02 -4.21 4.31
C LEU A 103 5.39 -4.15 3.64
N GLY A 104 5.69 -3.04 2.93
CA GLY A 104 6.94 -2.85 2.22
C GLY A 104 8.15 -2.59 3.12
N THR A 105 7.95 -1.98 4.29
CA THR A 105 9.03 -1.49 5.15
C THR A 105 9.21 -2.28 6.45
N SER A 106 8.22 -3.05 6.91
CA SER A 106 8.29 -3.70 8.22
C SER A 106 8.35 -5.24 8.17
N ALA A 107 8.79 -5.82 7.04
CA ALA A 107 8.91 -7.27 6.92
C ALA A 107 10.04 -7.82 7.80
N GLY A 108 9.72 -8.79 8.66
CA GLY A 108 10.68 -9.34 9.63
C GLY A 108 10.77 -8.57 10.94
N VAL A 109 9.98 -7.51 11.10
CA VAL A 109 9.80 -6.85 12.39
C VAL A 109 8.74 -7.62 13.17
N GLU A 110 9.17 -8.38 14.18
CA GLU A 110 8.31 -9.32 14.94
C GLU A 110 7.02 -8.68 15.46
N ALA A 111 7.12 -7.48 16.06
CA ALA A 111 5.96 -6.74 16.56
C ALA A 111 4.95 -6.37 15.48
N MET A 112 5.39 -6.23 14.22
CA MET A 112 4.54 -5.90 13.07
C MET A 112 4.13 -7.14 12.29
N ASP A 113 4.91 -8.22 12.31
CA ASP A 113 4.58 -9.47 11.63
C ASP A 113 3.39 -10.18 12.29
N GLY A 114 3.31 -10.11 13.62
CA GLY A 114 2.24 -10.73 14.40
C GLY A 114 2.14 -12.25 14.21
N SER A 115 1.23 -12.86 14.94
CA SER A 115 1.08 -14.33 14.98
C SER A 115 -0.30 -14.83 14.51
N ILE A 116 -1.05 -14.02 13.75
CA ILE A 116 -2.40 -14.38 13.32
C ILE A 116 -2.34 -15.50 12.26
N GLY A 117 -3.20 -16.51 12.45
CA GLY A 117 -3.38 -17.61 11.51
C GLY A 117 -2.32 -18.73 11.63
N PRO A 118 -2.52 -19.84 10.90
CA PRO A 118 -1.69 -21.03 11.04
C PRO A 118 -0.36 -20.99 10.26
N HIS A 119 -0.09 -19.94 9.47
CA HIS A 119 1.05 -19.88 8.54
C HIS A 119 2.14 -18.90 9.01
N THR A 120 2.45 -18.89 10.30
CA THR A 120 3.43 -17.99 10.91
C THR A 120 4.86 -18.27 10.47
N ASP A 121 5.12 -19.44 9.93
CA ASP A 121 6.37 -19.87 9.31
C ASP A 121 6.64 -19.21 7.94
N GLN A 122 5.61 -18.64 7.31
CA GLN A 122 5.71 -18.00 6.00
C GLN A 122 6.20 -16.55 6.09
N SER A 123 7.00 -16.13 5.12
CA SER A 123 7.49 -14.75 5.03
C SER A 123 6.35 -13.75 4.75
N THR A 124 6.44 -12.57 5.35
CA THR A 124 5.54 -11.42 5.09
C THR A 124 6.08 -10.48 4.01
N ARG A 125 7.29 -10.70 3.47
CA ARG A 125 7.92 -9.86 2.46
C ARG A 125 7.08 -9.77 1.18
N VAL A 126 7.10 -8.58 0.56
CA VAL A 126 6.50 -8.33 -0.76
C VAL A 126 7.57 -7.89 -1.74
N GLN A 127 7.34 -8.04 -3.04
CA GLN A 127 8.34 -7.75 -4.07
C GLN A 127 8.28 -6.32 -4.57
N CYS A 128 7.13 -5.65 -4.48
CA CYS A 128 7.01 -4.23 -4.73
C CYS A 128 5.71 -3.66 -4.15
N VAL A 129 5.71 -2.34 -3.97
CA VAL A 129 4.61 -1.59 -3.36
C VAL A 129 4.16 -0.50 -4.31
N ILE A 130 2.84 -0.34 -4.50
CA ILE A 130 2.23 0.84 -5.08
C ILE A 130 1.39 1.52 -4.00
N ASP A 131 1.86 2.65 -3.53
CA ASP A 131 1.20 3.47 -2.53
C ASP A 131 0.47 4.65 -3.19
N TYR A 132 -0.85 4.69 -3.04
CA TYR A 132 -1.65 5.82 -3.46
C TYR A 132 -1.99 6.68 -2.24
N TYR A 133 -1.31 7.82 -2.11
CA TYR A 133 -1.58 8.85 -1.11
C TYR A 133 -1.79 8.31 0.31
N GLY A 134 -0.98 7.34 0.75
CA GLY A 134 -1.01 6.84 2.12
C GLY A 134 -0.39 7.82 3.11
N PRO A 135 -0.94 7.99 4.33
CA PRO A 135 -0.22 8.67 5.40
C PRO A 135 1.00 7.84 5.84
N THR A 136 2.08 8.49 6.21
CA THR A 136 3.39 7.84 6.44
C THR A 136 4.12 8.33 7.68
N ASN A 137 3.74 9.50 8.21
CA ASN A 137 4.25 10.05 9.47
C ASN A 137 3.12 10.79 10.18
N PHE A 138 2.48 10.09 11.12
CA PHE A 138 1.27 10.60 11.80
C PHE A 138 1.54 11.86 12.61
N LEU A 139 2.68 11.94 13.28
CA LEU A 139 3.04 13.08 14.13
C LEU A 139 3.27 14.37 13.34
N ARG A 140 3.39 14.27 12.01
CA ARG A 140 3.67 15.40 11.11
C ARG A 140 2.54 15.67 10.11
N MET A 141 1.36 15.09 10.32
CA MET A 141 0.23 15.33 9.42
C MET A 141 -0.22 16.79 9.46
N ASN A 142 -0.29 17.39 10.66
CA ASN A 142 -0.68 18.80 10.85
C ASN A 142 0.42 19.83 10.52
N ASP A 143 1.66 19.39 10.16
CA ASP A 143 2.68 20.32 9.63
C ASP A 143 2.26 20.91 8.26
N PHE A 144 1.22 20.38 7.63
CA PHE A 144 0.79 20.72 6.28
C PHE A 144 -0.70 20.95 6.21
N GLU A 145 -1.12 21.73 5.20
CA GLU A 145 -2.53 22.08 5.03
C GLU A 145 -3.42 20.84 4.82
N SER A 146 -4.47 20.73 5.63
CA SER A 146 -5.48 19.67 5.56
C SER A 146 -6.83 20.20 6.03
N ARG A 147 -7.93 19.55 5.63
CA ARG A 147 -9.27 19.77 6.18
C ARG A 147 -9.53 18.98 7.46
N ILE A 148 -8.61 18.12 7.82
CA ILE A 148 -8.69 17.28 9.02
C ILE A 148 -7.66 17.80 10.01
N ASP A 149 -8.08 18.04 11.24
CA ASP A 149 -7.16 18.17 12.36
C ASP A 149 -6.72 16.76 12.77
N HIS A 150 -5.54 16.36 12.29
CA HIS A 150 -5.00 15.03 12.53
C HIS A 150 -4.55 14.82 13.98
N ASP A 151 -4.29 15.90 14.74
CA ASP A 151 -3.95 15.83 16.16
C ASP A 151 -5.16 15.66 17.07
N ALA A 152 -6.36 15.93 16.55
CA ALA A 152 -7.59 15.78 17.32
C ALA A 152 -7.76 14.35 17.85
N ALA A 153 -8.32 14.21 19.05
CA ALA A 153 -8.50 12.91 19.70
C ALA A 153 -9.46 11.97 18.93
N ASP A 154 -10.33 12.52 18.09
CA ASP A 154 -11.27 11.80 17.21
C ASP A 154 -10.79 11.71 15.76
N SER A 155 -9.55 12.14 15.47
CA SER A 155 -8.95 11.97 14.15
C SER A 155 -8.86 10.50 13.76
N PRO A 156 -8.81 10.16 12.47
CA PRO A 156 -8.65 8.77 12.03
C PRO A 156 -7.41 8.09 12.61
N GLU A 157 -6.30 8.82 12.70
CA GLU A 157 -5.01 8.36 13.22
C GLU A 157 -5.09 8.11 14.72
N SER A 158 -5.69 9.04 15.48
CA SER A 158 -5.91 8.91 16.93
C SER A 158 -6.83 7.72 17.24
N GLN A 159 -7.88 7.54 16.46
CA GLN A 159 -8.77 6.39 16.61
C GLN A 159 -8.08 5.06 16.26
N LEU A 160 -7.20 5.06 15.26
CA LEU A 160 -6.42 3.88 14.88
C LEU A 160 -5.52 3.43 16.02
N ILE A 161 -4.73 4.34 16.59
CA ILE A 161 -3.78 4.00 17.65
C ILE A 161 -4.43 3.92 19.04
N GLY A 162 -5.68 4.39 19.20
CA GLY A 162 -6.42 4.33 20.46
C GLY A 162 -6.09 5.43 21.44
N GLY A 163 -5.84 6.65 20.97
CA GLY A 163 -5.61 7.88 21.76
C GLY A 163 -5.03 8.98 20.90
N ALA A 164 -5.12 10.22 21.35
CA ALA A 164 -4.58 11.39 20.65
C ALA A 164 -3.12 11.19 20.27
N ILE A 165 -2.77 11.38 18.99
CA ILE A 165 -1.44 10.98 18.47
C ILE A 165 -0.30 11.74 19.15
N GLN A 166 -0.48 13.03 19.44
CA GLN A 166 0.54 13.85 20.08
C GLN A 166 0.78 13.49 21.55
N GLU A 167 -0.21 12.89 22.23
CA GLU A 167 -0.10 12.36 23.59
C GLU A 167 0.46 10.92 23.61
N ASN A 168 0.32 10.21 22.49
CA ASN A 168 0.70 8.80 22.34
C ASN A 168 1.82 8.60 21.29
N LYS A 169 2.82 9.50 21.28
CA LYS A 169 3.87 9.56 20.24
C LYS A 169 4.57 8.22 19.99
N LYS A 170 4.91 7.47 21.06
CA LYS A 170 5.56 6.17 20.91
C LYS A 170 4.67 5.19 20.13
N ARG A 171 3.35 5.19 20.38
CA ARG A 171 2.39 4.33 19.66
C ARG A 171 2.19 4.83 18.23
N ALA A 172 2.09 6.14 18.01
CA ALA A 172 2.01 6.72 16.67
C ALA A 172 3.22 6.29 15.81
N LEU A 173 4.44 6.40 16.35
CA LEU A 173 5.66 5.97 15.64
C LEU A 173 5.66 4.49 15.25
N THR A 174 4.99 3.61 15.99
CA THR A 174 4.85 2.20 15.57
C THR A 174 3.95 2.02 14.35
N ALA A 175 3.11 3.01 14.05
CA ALA A 175 2.25 3.01 12.87
C ALA A 175 2.86 3.78 11.68
N ASP A 176 4.04 4.37 11.82
CA ASP A 176 4.70 5.13 10.76
C ASP A 176 5.61 4.22 9.93
N PRO A 177 5.31 3.96 8.63
CA PRO A 177 6.17 3.13 7.79
C PRO A 177 7.60 3.69 7.67
N ILE A 178 7.79 5.00 7.79
CA ILE A 178 9.11 5.64 7.74
C ILE A 178 10.02 5.16 8.88
N SER A 179 9.44 4.79 10.03
CA SER A 179 10.19 4.30 11.20
C SER A 179 10.89 2.95 10.95
N TYR A 180 10.51 2.24 9.91
CA TYR A 180 11.01 0.90 9.60
C TYR A 180 11.86 0.85 8.32
N VAL A 181 12.00 1.97 7.61
CA VAL A 181 12.71 2.00 6.32
C VAL A 181 14.15 1.54 6.47
N ASP A 182 14.53 0.51 5.72
CA ASP A 182 15.90 0.01 5.60
C ASP A 182 16.25 -0.36 4.15
N LYS A 183 17.54 -0.62 3.89
CA LYS A 183 18.06 -0.95 2.55
C LYS A 183 17.52 -2.26 1.95
N GLY A 184 16.91 -3.11 2.78
CA GLY A 184 16.34 -4.41 2.37
C GLY A 184 14.87 -4.34 1.96
N ASP A 185 14.29 -3.14 1.96
CA ASP A 185 12.88 -2.94 1.66
C ASP A 185 12.53 -3.14 0.19
N ALA A 186 11.26 -3.42 -0.04
CA ALA A 186 10.70 -3.55 -1.38
C ALA A 186 10.81 -2.22 -2.16
N PRO A 187 10.93 -2.25 -3.51
CA PRO A 187 10.80 -1.06 -4.34
C PRO A 187 9.40 -0.44 -4.25
N PHE A 188 9.34 0.90 -4.29
CA PHE A 188 8.08 1.66 -4.20
C PHE A 188 7.78 2.45 -5.46
N LEU A 189 6.51 2.48 -5.85
CA LEU A 189 5.91 3.49 -6.70
C LEU A 189 4.84 4.22 -5.88
N ILE A 190 5.07 5.50 -5.63
CA ILE A 190 4.18 6.34 -4.82
C ILE A 190 3.46 7.30 -5.74
N MET A 191 2.15 7.50 -5.55
CA MET A 191 1.36 8.46 -6.31
C MET A 191 0.56 9.36 -5.37
N HIS A 192 0.63 10.70 -5.58
CA HIS A 192 -0.10 11.65 -4.74
C HIS A 192 -0.45 12.94 -5.51
N GLY A 193 -1.61 13.50 -5.19
CA GLY A 193 -2.05 14.79 -5.71
C GLY A 193 -1.57 15.96 -4.84
N THR A 194 -1.06 17.04 -5.47
CA THR A 194 -0.51 18.20 -4.73
C THR A 194 -1.55 19.02 -3.98
N LYS A 195 -2.86 18.85 -4.28
CA LYS A 195 -3.98 19.51 -3.60
C LYS A 195 -4.84 18.53 -2.79
N ASP A 196 -4.22 17.48 -2.27
CA ASP A 196 -4.90 16.56 -1.38
C ASP A 196 -5.10 17.21 0.00
N MET A 197 -6.38 17.43 0.34
CA MET A 197 -6.80 18.07 1.58
C MET A 197 -7.25 17.06 2.66
N LEU A 198 -7.08 15.76 2.42
CA LEU A 198 -7.39 14.69 3.40
C LEU A 198 -6.12 14.03 3.93
N VAL A 199 -5.16 13.75 3.06
CA VAL A 199 -3.82 13.30 3.42
C VAL A 199 -2.85 14.26 2.73
N PRO A 200 -2.10 15.07 3.47
CA PRO A 200 -1.21 16.04 2.87
C PRO A 200 -0.17 15.41 1.94
N TYR A 201 0.05 15.99 0.76
CA TYR A 201 1.00 15.50 -0.26
C TYR A 201 2.39 15.20 0.30
N ASN A 202 2.81 15.98 1.29
CA ASN A 202 4.12 15.82 1.92
C ASN A 202 4.31 14.47 2.62
N GLN A 203 3.24 13.75 2.97
CA GLN A 203 3.34 12.39 3.50
C GLN A 203 4.05 11.47 2.51
N SER A 204 3.70 11.55 1.23
CA SER A 204 4.39 10.79 0.17
C SER A 204 5.82 11.27 -0.07
N VAL A 205 6.07 12.58 0.02
CA VAL A 205 7.44 13.14 -0.10
C VAL A 205 8.34 12.64 1.04
N LEU A 206 7.82 12.60 2.26
CA LEU A 206 8.56 12.11 3.44
C LEU A 206 8.98 10.64 3.26
N LEU A 207 8.04 9.76 2.87
CA LEU A 207 8.34 8.36 2.64
C LEU A 207 9.33 8.18 1.49
N HIS A 208 9.09 8.84 0.36
CA HIS A 208 9.96 8.77 -0.81
C HIS A 208 11.40 9.15 -0.47
N ASN A 209 11.59 10.25 0.25
CA ASN A 209 12.91 10.71 0.67
C ASN A 209 13.60 9.74 1.63
N ALA A 210 12.84 9.17 2.58
CA ALA A 210 13.37 8.16 3.50
C ALA A 210 13.84 6.91 2.75
N LEU A 211 13.03 6.39 1.83
CA LEU A 211 13.37 5.24 0.98
C LEU A 211 14.65 5.51 0.15
N LYS A 212 14.71 6.66 -0.53
CA LYS A 212 15.91 7.03 -1.32
C LYS A 212 17.15 7.16 -0.45
N LYS A 213 17.04 7.77 0.74
CA LYS A 213 18.15 7.88 1.71
C LYS A 213 18.67 6.51 2.16
N ALA A 214 17.78 5.52 2.31
CA ALA A 214 18.13 4.15 2.65
C ALA A 214 18.67 3.33 1.46
N GLY A 215 18.68 3.90 0.24
CA GLY A 215 19.10 3.21 -0.97
C GLY A 215 18.03 2.31 -1.59
N VAL A 216 16.78 2.42 -1.14
CA VAL A 216 15.64 1.71 -1.71
C VAL A 216 15.17 2.39 -2.99
N ARG A 217 14.87 1.62 -4.03
CA ARG A 217 14.29 2.16 -5.27
C ARG A 217 12.89 2.70 -4.99
N SER A 218 12.70 3.99 -5.18
CA SER A 218 11.42 4.67 -5.01
C SER A 218 11.21 5.67 -6.14
N ALA A 219 10.01 5.71 -6.70
CA ALA A 219 9.59 6.73 -7.64
C ALA A 219 8.31 7.41 -7.15
N LEU A 220 8.24 8.73 -7.28
CA LEU A 220 7.10 9.55 -6.89
C LEU A 220 6.40 10.13 -8.13
N LEU A 221 5.16 9.70 -8.37
CA LEU A 221 4.28 10.29 -9.36
C LEU A 221 3.44 11.39 -8.72
N THR A 222 3.84 12.62 -8.93
CA THR A 222 3.15 13.82 -8.45
C THR A 222 2.04 14.20 -9.41
N VAL A 223 0.80 14.19 -8.96
CA VAL A 223 -0.34 14.71 -9.76
C VAL A 223 -0.54 16.18 -9.41
N ASP A 224 0.00 17.05 -10.24
CA ASP A 224 -0.09 18.50 -10.02
C ASP A 224 -1.53 19.01 -10.15
N GLY A 225 -2.02 19.67 -9.08
CA GLY A 225 -3.41 20.09 -8.93
C GLY A 225 -4.39 18.97 -8.55
N GLY A 226 -3.92 17.72 -8.41
CA GLY A 226 -4.76 16.59 -8.00
C GLY A 226 -5.13 16.60 -6.52
N GLY A 227 -6.35 16.16 -6.19
CA GLY A 227 -6.81 15.93 -4.82
C GLY A 227 -6.66 14.48 -4.37
N HIS A 228 -7.41 14.10 -3.30
CA HIS A 228 -7.44 12.74 -2.75
C HIS A 228 -8.17 11.76 -3.68
N SER A 229 -7.54 11.38 -4.76
CA SER A 229 -8.15 10.46 -5.73
C SER A 229 -7.09 9.61 -6.45
N GLY A 230 -7.47 8.37 -6.78
CA GLY A 230 -6.61 7.44 -7.51
C GLY A 230 -6.41 7.79 -8.99
N GLY A 231 -7.15 8.78 -9.51
CA GLY A 231 -7.06 9.21 -10.91
C GLY A 231 -7.15 8.07 -11.93
N ARG A 232 -7.12 8.44 -13.20
CA ARG A 232 -7.07 7.54 -14.36
C ARG A 232 -6.14 8.15 -15.42
N GLY A 233 -6.34 7.89 -16.68
CA GLY A 233 -5.53 8.47 -17.74
C GLY A 233 -4.21 7.72 -17.89
N VAL A 234 -3.09 8.43 -17.74
CA VAL A 234 -1.73 7.85 -17.92
C VAL A 234 -1.27 6.98 -16.73
N LEU A 235 -1.86 7.12 -15.55
CA LEU A 235 -1.44 6.42 -14.34
C LEU A 235 -1.49 4.89 -14.44
N PRO A 236 -2.55 4.25 -14.98
CA PRO A 236 -2.59 2.80 -15.10
C PRO A 236 -1.43 2.20 -15.89
N GLU A 237 -0.92 2.91 -16.88
CA GLU A 237 0.25 2.49 -17.66
C GLU A 237 1.52 2.52 -16.81
N ARG A 238 1.73 3.58 -16.01
CA ARG A 238 2.87 3.69 -15.09
C ARG A 238 2.87 2.55 -14.06
N PHE A 239 1.70 2.26 -13.47
CA PHE A 239 1.57 1.16 -12.52
C PHE A 239 1.84 -0.20 -13.15
N ARG A 240 1.30 -0.44 -14.36
CA ARG A 240 1.55 -1.67 -15.09
C ARG A 240 3.04 -1.83 -15.40
N THR A 241 3.69 -0.82 -15.95
CA THR A 241 5.13 -0.84 -16.26
C THR A 241 5.96 -1.16 -15.02
N PHE A 242 5.64 -0.53 -13.88
CA PHE A 242 6.33 -0.82 -12.61
C PHE A 242 6.16 -2.27 -12.18
N ILE A 243 4.93 -2.78 -12.16
CA ILE A 243 4.64 -4.18 -11.77
C ILE A 243 5.32 -5.17 -12.74
N GLU A 244 5.25 -4.93 -14.05
CA GLU A 244 5.88 -5.79 -15.05
C GLU A 244 7.40 -5.82 -14.89
N PHE A 245 8.01 -4.68 -14.60
CA PHE A 245 9.43 -4.61 -14.31
C PHE A 245 9.79 -5.42 -13.05
N GLN A 246 9.05 -5.24 -11.95
CA GLN A 246 9.35 -5.87 -10.67
C GLN A 246 9.00 -7.36 -10.63
N LEU A 247 7.90 -7.79 -11.24
CA LEU A 247 7.42 -9.17 -11.13
C LEU A 247 7.74 -10.03 -12.35
N LEU A 248 7.89 -9.45 -13.54
CA LEU A 248 8.11 -10.21 -14.77
C LEU A 248 9.51 -10.03 -15.36
N GLY A 249 10.32 -9.12 -14.81
CA GLY A 249 11.65 -8.80 -15.33
C GLY A 249 11.63 -8.06 -16.66
N ASN A 250 10.51 -7.46 -17.04
CA ASN A 250 10.41 -6.67 -18.26
C ASN A 250 11.31 -5.41 -18.16
N LYS A 251 11.75 -4.90 -19.31
CA LYS A 251 12.49 -3.63 -19.34
C LYS A 251 11.52 -2.46 -19.03
N GLY A 252 11.95 -1.53 -18.22
CA GLY A 252 11.22 -0.32 -17.88
C GLY A 252 11.64 0.21 -16.53
N ILE A 253 11.97 1.48 -16.45
CA ILE A 253 12.28 2.18 -15.19
C ILE A 253 11.22 3.25 -15.03
N ILE A 254 10.59 3.32 -13.87
CA ILE A 254 9.74 4.44 -13.48
C ILE A 254 10.63 5.38 -12.65
N ALA A 255 10.73 6.62 -13.12
CA ALA A 255 11.40 7.71 -12.42
C ALA A 255 10.34 8.63 -11.78
N ASP A 256 10.82 9.58 -10.98
CA ASP A 256 9.98 10.67 -10.48
C ASP A 256 9.38 11.44 -11.66
N GLU A 257 8.08 11.71 -11.61
CA GLU A 257 7.36 12.39 -12.69
C GLU A 257 6.29 13.31 -12.09
N THR A 258 6.20 14.54 -12.63
CA THR A 258 5.08 15.44 -12.34
C THR A 258 4.09 15.42 -13.50
N ILE A 259 2.86 15.04 -13.22
CA ILE A 259 1.79 14.83 -14.20
C ILE A 259 0.70 15.87 -13.94
N PRO A 260 0.40 16.79 -14.88
CA PRO A 260 -0.72 17.71 -14.71
C PRO A 260 -2.04 16.96 -14.52
N VAL A 261 -2.88 17.41 -13.59
CA VAL A 261 -4.17 16.76 -13.30
C VAL A 261 -5.06 16.61 -14.53
N ALA A 262 -4.94 17.52 -15.51
CA ALA A 262 -5.67 17.44 -16.77
C ALA A 262 -5.36 16.16 -17.60
N LYS A 263 -4.18 15.54 -17.40
CA LYS A 263 -3.82 14.23 -18.00
C LYS A 263 -4.30 13.04 -17.16
N VAL A 264 -4.85 13.30 -15.98
CA VAL A 264 -5.36 12.30 -15.05
C VAL A 264 -6.85 12.54 -14.91
N ARG A 265 -7.68 11.66 -15.51
CA ARG A 265 -9.13 11.76 -15.35
C ARG A 265 -9.50 11.45 -13.91
N ILE A 266 -10.00 12.44 -13.19
CA ILE A 266 -10.54 12.33 -11.84
C ILE A 266 -12.04 12.01 -11.97
N ARG A 267 -12.54 11.01 -11.26
CA ARG A 267 -13.98 10.74 -11.13
C ARG A 267 -14.51 11.33 -9.85
#